data_2b9df242b4f5a6f2495b47e2be473228
#
_entry.id   2b9df242b4f5a6f2495b47e2be473228
#
_cell.length_a   1.000
_cell.length_b   1.000
_cell.length_c   1.000
_cell.angle_alpha   90.00
_cell.angle_beta   90.00
_cell.angle_gamma   90.00
#
_symmetry.space_group_name_H-M   'P 1'
#
loop_
_entity.id
_entity.type
_entity.pdbx_description
1 polymer ?
#
loop_
_entity_poly.entity_id
_entity_poly.type
_entity_poly.pdbx_seq_one_letter_code
_entity_poly.pdbx_strand_id
1 'polypeptide(L)'
;MEENKGIMPKTKISTQHLDLYYGQNHALKDINLDIYEKKITAFIGPSGCGKSTYLKTLNRMNDLVDGVKIEGTVLLDEEDIYSPQVDTTLLRKKIGMVFQQPNPFPMSIYDNVAYGPRIHGIKSKSQLDEIVERSLRGAALWEEVHDRLKKSALGLSGGQQQRLCIARALAVEPEVILMDEPTSALDPISTLKIEDLMDELKQKYTVAIVTH
;
A
#
# COMPACT_ATOMS: atom_id res chain seq x y z
N MET A 1 -25.08 -14.97 31.97
CA MET A 1 -24.84 -14.38 30.64
C MET A 1 -23.66 -13.45 30.81
N GLU A 2 -22.47 -13.92 30.50
CA GLU A 2 -21.27 -13.05 30.48
C GLU A 2 -21.34 -12.22 29.21
N GLU A 3 -21.47 -10.91 29.39
CA GLU A 3 -21.33 -9.94 28.29
C GLU A 3 -19.93 -10.08 27.71
N ASN A 4 -19.88 -10.55 26.48
CA ASN A 4 -18.65 -10.55 25.65
C ASN A 4 -18.26 -9.09 25.42
N LYS A 5 -17.44 -8.51 26.31
CA LYS A 5 -16.81 -7.21 26.12
C LYS A 5 -15.86 -7.34 24.92
N GLY A 6 -16.40 -7.12 23.73
CA GLY A 6 -15.64 -7.09 22.50
C GLY A 6 -14.45 -6.13 22.67
N ILE A 7 -13.24 -6.70 22.61
CA ILE A 7 -12.01 -5.90 22.57
C ILE A 7 -12.14 -4.97 21.35
N MET A 8 -12.23 -3.66 21.61
CA MET A 8 -12.24 -2.68 20.52
C MET A 8 -10.99 -2.89 19.68
N PRO A 9 -11.09 -2.99 18.34
CA PRO A 9 -9.92 -3.17 17.51
C PRO A 9 -8.98 -1.97 17.70
N LYS A 10 -7.68 -2.25 17.80
CA LYS A 10 -6.66 -1.21 17.95
C LYS A 10 -6.63 -0.35 16.69
N THR A 11 -6.71 0.97 16.85
CA THR A 11 -6.54 1.92 15.74
C THR A 11 -5.07 1.92 15.31
N LYS A 12 -4.85 1.77 14.00
CA LYS A 12 -3.51 1.83 13.38
C LYS A 12 -3.23 3.20 12.81
N ILE A 13 -4.21 3.78 12.08
CA ILE A 13 -4.14 5.14 11.58
C ILE A 13 -5.40 5.88 12.05
N SER A 14 -5.22 7.06 12.61
CA SER A 14 -6.32 7.97 12.98
C SER A 14 -6.15 9.29 12.24
N THR A 15 -7.22 9.73 11.59
CA THR A 15 -7.27 11.02 10.90
C THR A 15 -8.26 11.93 11.61
N GLN A 16 -7.85 13.15 11.91
CA GLN A 16 -8.64 14.10 12.70
C GLN A 16 -8.64 15.46 12.01
N HIS A 17 -9.83 15.95 11.67
CA HIS A 17 -10.08 17.26 11.05
C HIS A 17 -9.18 17.53 9.84
N LEU A 18 -8.98 16.51 8.98
CA LEU A 18 -8.09 16.61 7.85
C LEU A 18 -8.74 17.40 6.71
N ASP A 19 -8.12 18.51 6.35
CA ASP A 19 -8.38 19.29 5.16
C ASP A 19 -7.19 19.22 4.21
N LEU A 20 -7.46 19.10 2.90
CA LEU A 20 -6.42 19.12 1.88
C LEU A 20 -6.83 20.01 0.72
N TYR A 21 -5.91 20.85 0.31
CA TYR A 21 -6.08 21.79 -0.80
C TYR A 21 -5.02 21.55 -1.87
N TYR A 22 -5.43 21.59 -3.13
CA TYR A 22 -4.58 21.74 -4.30
C TYR A 22 -4.74 23.17 -4.84
N GLY A 23 -3.83 24.07 -4.48
CA GLY A 23 -4.00 25.48 -4.71
C GLY A 23 -5.28 26.01 -4.04
N GLN A 24 -6.27 26.45 -4.83
CA GLN A 24 -7.58 26.93 -4.32
C GLN A 24 -8.65 25.82 -4.23
N ASN A 25 -8.36 24.62 -4.74
CA ASN A 25 -9.33 23.53 -4.71
C ASN A 25 -9.29 22.79 -3.39
N HIS A 26 -10.36 22.84 -2.60
CA HIS A 26 -10.54 22.12 -1.34
C HIS A 26 -10.97 20.68 -1.62
N ALA A 27 -10.00 19.78 -1.72
CA ALA A 27 -10.19 18.40 -2.18
C ALA A 27 -10.65 17.43 -1.08
N LEU A 28 -10.18 17.62 0.17
CA LEU A 28 -10.66 16.89 1.34
C LEU A 28 -11.17 17.89 2.36
N LYS A 29 -12.31 17.59 3.00
CA LYS A 29 -13.03 18.52 3.89
C LYS A 29 -13.36 17.84 5.19
N ASP A 30 -12.70 18.27 6.28
CA ASP A 30 -12.95 17.80 7.65
C ASP A 30 -13.04 16.28 7.77
N ILE A 31 -12.06 15.56 7.21
CA ILE A 31 -12.06 14.09 7.26
C ILE A 31 -11.67 13.62 8.65
N ASN A 32 -12.54 12.82 9.24
CA ASN A 32 -12.35 12.16 10.54
C ASN A 32 -12.56 10.67 10.35
N LEU A 33 -11.50 9.84 10.48
CA LEU A 33 -11.57 8.42 10.14
C LEU A 33 -10.47 7.60 10.80
N ASP A 34 -10.84 6.40 11.30
CA ASP A 34 -9.92 5.43 11.87
C ASP A 34 -9.76 4.20 10.96
N ILE A 35 -8.52 3.75 10.80
CA ILE A 35 -8.15 2.49 10.15
C ILE A 35 -7.61 1.55 11.23
N TYR A 36 -8.23 0.39 11.36
CA TYR A 36 -7.93 -0.56 12.43
C TYR A 36 -6.83 -1.55 12.04
N GLU A 37 -6.00 -1.90 13.03
CA GLU A 37 -4.88 -2.82 12.86
C GLU A 37 -5.34 -4.20 12.36
N LYS A 38 -4.63 -4.75 11.35
CA LYS A 38 -4.91 -6.07 10.75
C LYS A 38 -6.36 -6.24 10.28
N LYS A 39 -6.89 -5.18 9.69
CA LYS A 39 -8.22 -5.16 9.05
C LYS A 39 -8.09 -4.61 7.64
N ILE A 40 -9.08 -4.90 6.81
CA ILE A 40 -9.28 -4.23 5.53
C ILE A 40 -10.27 -3.09 5.77
N THR A 41 -9.86 -1.87 5.45
CA THR A 41 -10.74 -0.70 5.38
C THR A 41 -10.95 -0.33 3.91
N ALA A 42 -12.18 -0.46 3.42
CA ALA A 42 -12.52 -0.13 2.03
C ALA A 42 -13.16 1.27 1.94
N PHE A 43 -12.62 2.09 1.04
CA PHE A 43 -13.19 3.39 0.69
C PHE A 43 -13.98 3.26 -0.60
N ILE A 44 -15.31 3.46 -0.51
CA ILE A 44 -16.25 3.33 -1.61
C ILE A 44 -16.92 4.68 -1.85
N GLY A 45 -17.11 5.04 -3.10
CA GLY A 45 -17.78 6.29 -3.47
C GLY A 45 -17.52 6.66 -4.94
N PRO A 46 -18.18 7.71 -5.45
CA PRO A 46 -18.05 8.13 -6.84
C PRO A 46 -16.63 8.57 -7.19
N SER A 47 -16.30 8.50 -8.48
CA SER A 47 -15.01 9.01 -8.98
C SER A 47 -14.88 10.52 -8.67
N GLY A 48 -13.66 10.92 -8.31
CA GLY A 48 -13.37 12.34 -7.99
C GLY A 48 -13.78 12.82 -6.60
N CYS A 49 -14.37 11.99 -5.73
CA CYS A 49 -14.76 12.40 -4.37
C CYS A 49 -13.59 12.46 -3.36
N GLY A 50 -12.34 12.25 -3.79
CA GLY A 50 -11.16 12.43 -2.93
C GLY A 50 -10.56 11.14 -2.35
N LYS A 51 -11.08 9.93 -2.64
CA LYS A 51 -10.59 8.65 -2.09
C LYS A 51 -9.10 8.44 -2.28
N SER A 52 -8.61 8.55 -3.52
CA SER A 52 -7.18 8.41 -3.85
C SER A 52 -6.34 9.54 -3.26
N THR A 53 -6.89 10.75 -3.15
CA THR A 53 -6.23 11.87 -2.46
C THR A 53 -6.06 11.56 -0.98
N TYR A 54 -7.11 11.07 -0.31
CA TYR A 54 -7.01 10.64 1.08
C TYR A 54 -5.99 9.52 1.26
N LEU A 55 -6.05 8.48 0.43
CA LEU A 55 -5.12 7.37 0.50
C LEU A 55 -3.65 7.85 0.40
N LYS A 56 -3.35 8.73 -0.55
CA LYS A 56 -2.01 9.32 -0.75
C LYS A 56 -1.57 10.25 0.38
N THR A 57 -2.51 10.79 1.16
CA THR A 57 -2.21 11.59 2.35
C THR A 57 -1.60 10.74 3.46
N LEU A 58 -2.05 9.47 3.59
CA LEU A 58 -1.63 8.56 4.66
C LEU A 58 -0.14 8.18 4.60
N ASN A 59 0.51 8.29 3.43
CA ASN A 59 1.96 8.04 3.27
C ASN A 59 2.73 9.26 2.75
N ARG A 60 2.11 10.45 2.83
CA ARG A 60 2.72 11.72 2.43
C ARG A 60 3.11 11.79 0.95
N MET A 61 2.45 11.01 0.07
CA MET A 61 2.68 11.11 -1.37
C MET A 61 2.18 12.43 -1.95
N ASN A 62 1.20 13.08 -1.31
CA ASN A 62 0.71 14.40 -1.73
C ASN A 62 1.74 15.51 -1.52
N ASP A 63 2.75 15.33 -0.67
CA ASP A 63 3.87 16.27 -0.50
C ASP A 63 4.68 16.47 -1.79
N LEU A 64 4.55 15.55 -2.76
CA LEU A 64 5.21 15.63 -4.06
C LEU A 64 4.45 16.51 -5.07
N VAL A 65 3.28 17.02 -4.69
CA VAL A 65 2.44 17.89 -5.55
C VAL A 65 2.66 19.33 -5.16
N ASP A 66 3.11 20.15 -6.11
CA ASP A 66 3.34 21.57 -5.87
C ASP A 66 2.04 22.29 -5.45
N GLY A 67 2.16 23.14 -4.44
CA GLY A 67 1.04 23.94 -3.94
C GLY A 67 0.00 23.16 -3.13
N VAL A 68 0.32 21.92 -2.70
CA VAL A 68 -0.53 21.20 -1.77
C VAL A 68 -0.45 21.83 -0.38
N LYS A 69 -1.61 22.00 0.26
CA LYS A 69 -1.73 22.41 1.66
C LYS A 69 -2.55 21.38 2.40
N ILE A 70 -2.04 20.93 3.54
CA ILE A 70 -2.66 19.90 4.39
C ILE A 70 -2.80 20.50 5.79
N GLU A 71 -4.00 20.42 6.36
CA GLU A 71 -4.34 20.86 7.72
C GLU A 71 -5.02 19.72 8.46
N GLY A 72 -5.00 19.75 9.79
CA GLY A 72 -5.48 18.64 10.63
C GLY A 72 -4.36 17.69 11.03
N THR A 73 -4.72 16.50 11.51
CA THR A 73 -3.76 15.53 12.07
C THR A 73 -3.97 14.15 11.46
N VAL A 74 -2.88 13.49 11.13
CA VAL A 74 -2.89 12.08 10.72
C VAL A 74 -1.89 11.32 11.59
N LEU A 75 -2.38 10.41 12.42
CA LEU A 75 -1.59 9.63 13.36
C LEU A 75 -1.35 8.21 12.83
N LEU A 76 -0.13 7.74 12.88
CA LEU A 76 0.25 6.32 12.75
C LEU A 76 0.76 5.84 14.11
N ASP A 77 0.08 4.86 14.74
CA ASP A 77 0.41 4.42 16.11
C ASP A 77 0.59 5.60 17.09
N GLU A 78 -0.34 6.57 17.05
CA GLU A 78 -0.35 7.77 17.88
C GLU A 78 0.72 8.84 17.54
N GLU A 79 1.63 8.58 16.59
CA GLU A 79 2.60 9.56 16.08
C GLU A 79 2.05 10.35 14.89
N ASP A 80 2.07 11.69 14.95
CA ASP A 80 1.68 12.54 13.82
C ASP A 80 2.69 12.40 12.67
N ILE A 81 2.21 11.85 11.54
CA ILE A 81 3.05 11.61 10.36
C ILE A 81 3.51 12.90 9.67
N TYR A 82 2.89 14.05 9.98
CA TYR A 82 3.27 15.38 9.48
C TYR A 82 4.18 16.15 10.42
N SER A 83 4.55 15.56 11.57
CA SER A 83 5.54 16.14 12.47
C SER A 83 6.88 16.37 11.74
N PRO A 84 7.56 17.53 11.97
CA PRO A 84 8.85 17.85 11.33
C PRO A 84 9.97 16.83 11.58
N GLN A 85 9.85 16.01 12.62
CA GLN A 85 10.83 14.98 12.98
C GLN A 85 10.65 13.67 12.19
N VAL A 86 9.53 13.50 11.49
CA VAL A 86 9.23 12.27 10.77
C VAL A 86 10.08 12.16 9.49
N ASP A 87 10.89 11.11 9.42
CA ASP A 87 11.58 10.72 8.19
C ASP A 87 10.57 10.07 7.23
N THR A 88 10.29 10.78 6.11
CA THR A 88 9.33 10.32 5.09
C THR A 88 9.76 9.04 4.41
N THR A 89 11.06 8.72 4.34
CA THR A 89 11.57 7.47 3.78
C THR A 89 11.22 6.30 4.69
N LEU A 90 11.41 6.47 5.99
CA LEU A 90 11.03 5.46 6.99
C LEU A 90 9.51 5.32 7.09
N LEU A 91 8.76 6.43 7.01
CA LEU A 91 7.31 6.39 6.96
C LEU A 91 6.81 5.56 5.76
N ARG A 92 7.34 5.81 4.55
CA ARG A 92 6.96 5.10 3.32
C ARG A 92 7.43 3.64 3.29
N LYS A 93 8.41 3.27 4.13
CA LYS A 93 8.73 1.87 4.40
C LYS A 93 7.63 1.20 5.22
N LYS A 94 7.10 1.89 6.25
CA LYS A 94 6.00 1.39 7.10
C LYS A 94 4.67 1.35 6.37
N ILE A 95 4.42 2.33 5.48
CA ILE A 95 3.16 2.47 4.73
C ILE A 95 3.44 2.32 3.23
N GLY A 96 3.36 1.09 2.75
CA GLY A 96 3.52 0.76 1.33
C GLY A 96 2.32 1.17 0.50
N MET A 97 2.51 1.41 -0.81
CA MET A 97 1.44 1.78 -1.72
C MET A 97 1.47 0.98 -3.01
N VAL A 98 0.30 0.52 -3.43
CA VAL A 98 0.02 -0.11 -4.71
C VAL A 98 -0.91 0.80 -5.50
N PHE A 99 -0.51 1.18 -6.71
CA PHE A 99 -1.25 2.12 -7.55
C PHE A 99 -2.26 1.41 -8.45
N GLN A 100 -3.22 2.17 -8.94
CA GLN A 100 -4.27 1.72 -9.84
C GLN A 100 -3.70 1.08 -11.12
N GLN A 101 -2.73 1.73 -11.75
CA GLN A 101 -2.01 1.15 -12.88
C GLN A 101 -0.74 0.46 -12.41
N PRO A 102 -0.49 -0.78 -12.85
CA PRO A 102 0.77 -1.45 -12.59
C PRO A 102 1.96 -0.58 -13.04
N ASN A 103 2.94 -0.43 -12.18
CA ASN A 103 4.13 0.38 -12.45
C ASN A 103 5.43 -0.37 -12.11
N PRO A 104 5.67 -1.54 -12.70
CA PRO A 104 6.93 -2.23 -12.50
C PRO A 104 8.09 -1.39 -13.03
N PHE A 105 9.22 -1.43 -12.36
CA PHE A 105 10.43 -0.80 -12.85
C PHE A 105 10.95 -1.52 -14.12
N PRO A 106 11.62 -0.83 -15.06
CA PRO A 106 12.18 -1.42 -16.28
C PRO A 106 13.44 -2.24 -15.98
N MET A 107 13.28 -3.24 -15.11
CA MET A 107 14.32 -4.17 -14.67
C MET A 107 13.74 -5.59 -14.54
N SER A 108 14.52 -6.54 -14.06
CA SER A 108 14.08 -7.92 -13.90
C SER A 108 12.96 -8.05 -12.85
N ILE A 109 12.23 -9.17 -12.89
CA ILE A 109 11.25 -9.52 -11.86
C ILE A 109 11.92 -9.55 -10.48
N TYR A 110 13.07 -10.22 -10.39
CA TYR A 110 13.88 -10.28 -9.16
C TYR A 110 14.25 -8.88 -8.65
N ASP A 111 14.82 -8.04 -9.52
CA ASP A 111 15.30 -6.72 -9.11
C ASP A 111 14.17 -5.77 -8.71
N ASN A 112 12.97 -5.91 -9.28
CA ASN A 112 11.79 -5.18 -8.83
C ASN A 112 11.49 -5.45 -7.35
N VAL A 113 11.50 -6.71 -6.93
CA VAL A 113 11.20 -7.10 -5.53
C VAL A 113 12.38 -6.78 -4.61
N ALA A 114 13.61 -7.06 -5.05
CA ALA A 114 14.83 -6.82 -4.27
C ALA A 114 15.18 -5.34 -4.13
N TYR A 115 14.55 -4.44 -4.89
CA TYR A 115 14.91 -3.02 -4.93
C TYR A 115 14.78 -2.34 -3.57
N GLY A 116 13.61 -2.43 -2.93
CA GLY A 116 13.37 -1.84 -1.62
C GLY A 116 14.33 -2.37 -0.54
N PRO A 117 14.43 -3.69 -0.34
CA PRO A 117 15.38 -4.30 0.59
C PRO A 117 16.83 -3.83 0.41
N ARG A 118 17.31 -3.70 -0.85
CA ARG A 118 18.66 -3.19 -1.14
C ARG A 118 18.84 -1.74 -0.70
N ILE A 119 17.87 -0.86 -0.95
CA ILE A 119 17.91 0.54 -0.52
C ILE A 119 17.94 0.63 1.01
N HIS A 120 17.24 -0.27 1.69
CA HIS A 120 17.23 -0.36 3.16
C HIS A 120 18.42 -1.15 3.73
N GLY A 121 19.49 -1.38 2.93
CA GLY A 121 20.78 -1.86 3.39
C GLY A 121 20.98 -3.37 3.38
N ILE A 122 20.04 -4.19 2.86
CA ILE A 122 20.23 -5.62 2.72
C ILE A 122 21.14 -5.90 1.53
N LYS A 123 22.35 -6.40 1.81
CA LYS A 123 23.41 -6.69 0.81
C LYS A 123 23.60 -8.19 0.59
N SER A 124 23.22 -9.04 1.54
CA SER A 124 23.36 -10.48 1.44
C SER A 124 22.48 -11.05 0.33
N LYS A 125 23.10 -11.75 -0.63
CA LYS A 125 22.38 -12.40 -1.72
C LYS A 125 21.38 -13.42 -1.20
N SER A 126 21.78 -14.25 -0.24
CA SER A 126 20.91 -15.27 0.37
C SER A 126 19.67 -14.65 1.02
N GLN A 127 19.84 -13.55 1.78
CA GLN A 127 18.70 -12.83 2.38
C GLN A 127 17.78 -12.23 1.31
N LEU A 128 18.36 -11.66 0.24
CA LEU A 128 17.56 -11.12 -0.87
C LEU A 128 16.79 -12.22 -1.60
N ASP A 129 17.41 -13.39 -1.83
CA ASP A 129 16.76 -14.52 -2.48
C ASP A 129 15.54 -15.00 -1.65
N GLU A 130 15.68 -15.09 -0.32
CA GLU A 130 14.60 -15.44 0.60
C GLU A 130 13.47 -14.41 0.62
N ILE A 131 13.82 -13.11 0.67
CA ILE A 131 12.83 -12.02 0.65
C ILE A 131 12.06 -12.04 -0.68
N VAL A 132 12.76 -12.21 -1.81
CA VAL A 132 12.13 -12.23 -3.13
C VAL A 132 11.15 -13.40 -3.25
N GLU A 133 11.57 -14.61 -2.88
CA GLU A 133 10.69 -15.78 -2.90
C GLU A 133 9.47 -15.57 -2.00
N ARG A 134 9.68 -15.19 -0.73
CA ARG A 134 8.61 -14.96 0.23
C ARG A 134 7.61 -13.89 -0.26
N SER A 135 8.12 -12.81 -0.83
CA SER A 135 7.27 -11.70 -1.30
C SER A 135 6.47 -12.08 -2.55
N LEU A 136 7.07 -12.83 -3.48
CA LEU A 136 6.38 -13.34 -4.66
C LEU A 136 5.33 -14.40 -4.30
N ARG A 137 5.60 -15.26 -3.30
CA ARG A 137 4.60 -16.18 -2.75
C ARG A 137 3.47 -15.42 -2.07
N GLY A 138 3.81 -14.43 -1.23
CA GLY A 138 2.85 -13.56 -0.56
C GLY A 138 2.01 -12.69 -1.49
N ALA A 139 2.37 -12.57 -2.77
CA ALA A 139 1.61 -11.91 -3.83
C ALA A 139 0.98 -12.90 -4.83
N ALA A 140 0.93 -14.21 -4.49
CA ALA A 140 0.42 -15.30 -5.35
C ALA A 140 1.00 -15.29 -6.77
N LEU A 141 2.29 -14.94 -6.91
CA LEU A 141 2.96 -14.81 -8.22
C LEU A 141 4.11 -15.80 -8.42
N TRP A 142 4.65 -16.39 -7.35
CA TRP A 142 5.84 -17.23 -7.39
C TRP A 142 5.74 -18.37 -8.42
N GLU A 143 4.66 -19.14 -8.39
CA GLU A 143 4.47 -20.31 -9.26
C GLU A 143 4.41 -19.96 -10.76
N GLU A 144 4.14 -18.70 -11.07
CA GLU A 144 4.06 -18.21 -12.46
C GLU A 144 5.41 -17.65 -12.98
N VAL A 145 6.36 -17.34 -12.08
CA VAL A 145 7.58 -16.60 -12.47
C VAL A 145 8.89 -17.13 -11.93
N HIS A 146 8.89 -18.13 -11.04
CA HIS A 146 10.10 -18.62 -10.36
C HIS A 146 11.21 -19.12 -11.31
N ASP A 147 10.84 -19.60 -12.48
CA ASP A 147 11.76 -20.08 -13.53
C ASP A 147 12.35 -18.97 -14.38
N ARG A 148 11.81 -17.73 -14.27
CA ARG A 148 12.18 -16.58 -15.12
C ARG A 148 12.41 -15.27 -14.37
N LEU A 149 12.86 -15.35 -13.12
CA LEU A 149 13.09 -14.18 -12.25
C LEU A 149 14.03 -13.12 -12.85
N LYS A 150 14.96 -13.54 -13.72
CA LYS A 150 15.90 -12.64 -14.41
C LYS A 150 15.33 -11.97 -15.67
N LYS A 151 14.13 -12.36 -16.11
CA LYS A 151 13.47 -11.72 -17.26
C LYS A 151 12.90 -10.37 -16.88
N SER A 152 12.72 -9.51 -17.91
CA SER A 152 12.14 -8.17 -17.72
C SER A 152 10.71 -8.27 -17.15
N ALA A 153 10.43 -7.46 -16.14
CA ALA A 153 9.10 -7.33 -15.54
C ALA A 153 8.07 -6.74 -16.52
N LEU A 154 8.52 -5.97 -17.50
CA LEU A 154 7.63 -5.37 -18.51
C LEU A 154 7.00 -6.39 -19.47
N GLY A 155 7.56 -7.60 -19.54
CA GLY A 155 7.01 -8.71 -20.34
C GLY A 155 5.91 -9.51 -19.62
N LEU A 156 5.55 -9.16 -18.40
CA LEU A 156 4.46 -9.79 -17.64
C LEU A 156 3.09 -9.28 -18.11
N SER A 157 2.03 -10.08 -17.94
CA SER A 157 0.64 -9.62 -18.13
C SER A 157 0.28 -8.53 -17.10
N GLY A 158 -0.77 -7.75 -17.38
CA GLY A 158 -1.20 -6.68 -16.46
C GLY A 158 -1.47 -7.17 -15.04
N GLY A 159 -2.17 -8.30 -14.88
CA GLY A 159 -2.41 -8.89 -13.57
C GLY A 159 -1.13 -9.42 -12.89
N GLN A 160 -0.18 -9.97 -13.66
CA GLN A 160 1.13 -10.35 -13.13
C GLN A 160 1.96 -9.14 -12.71
N GLN A 161 1.92 -8.06 -13.50
CA GLN A 161 2.59 -6.79 -13.14
C GLN A 161 2.01 -6.20 -11.86
N GLN A 162 0.68 -6.23 -11.70
CA GLN A 162 0.03 -5.74 -10.48
C GLN A 162 0.45 -6.54 -9.24
N ARG A 163 0.44 -7.89 -9.35
CA ARG A 163 0.91 -8.75 -8.26
C ARG A 163 2.40 -8.58 -8.00
N LEU A 164 3.21 -8.26 -9.02
CA LEU A 164 4.62 -7.91 -8.83
C LEU A 164 4.75 -6.59 -8.04
N CYS A 165 3.92 -5.58 -8.30
CA CYS A 165 3.89 -4.34 -7.53
C CYS A 165 3.48 -4.59 -6.07
N ILE A 166 2.55 -5.52 -5.84
CA ILE A 166 2.21 -5.98 -4.47
C ILE A 166 3.42 -6.66 -3.83
N ALA A 167 4.07 -7.62 -4.51
CA ALA A 167 5.27 -8.30 -4.01
C ALA A 167 6.38 -7.30 -3.64
N ARG A 168 6.59 -6.29 -4.48
CA ARG A 168 7.56 -5.21 -4.23
C ARG A 168 7.21 -4.42 -2.96
N ALA A 169 5.94 -4.14 -2.71
CA ALA A 169 5.50 -3.48 -1.48
C ALA A 169 5.69 -4.37 -0.25
N LEU A 170 5.41 -5.68 -0.36
CA LEU A 170 5.59 -6.64 0.73
C LEU A 170 7.06 -6.87 1.11
N ALA A 171 7.99 -6.70 0.15
CA ALA A 171 9.41 -7.00 0.33
C ALA A 171 10.10 -6.15 1.41
N VAL A 172 9.57 -4.98 1.73
CA VAL A 172 10.08 -4.10 2.79
C VAL A 172 9.39 -4.32 4.14
N GLU A 173 8.49 -5.31 4.24
CA GLU A 173 7.72 -5.67 5.43
C GLU A 173 6.95 -4.48 6.02
N PRO A 174 6.02 -3.89 5.26
CA PRO A 174 5.26 -2.74 5.72
C PRO A 174 4.30 -3.14 6.85
N GLU A 175 3.86 -2.15 7.62
CA GLU A 175 2.82 -2.31 8.64
C GLU A 175 1.42 -2.07 8.04
N VAL A 176 1.36 -1.19 7.05
CA VAL A 176 0.14 -0.80 6.33
C VAL A 176 0.36 -0.89 4.82
N ILE A 177 -0.63 -1.40 4.10
CA ILE A 177 -0.64 -1.44 2.64
C ILE A 177 -1.82 -0.61 2.14
N LEU A 178 -1.52 0.42 1.38
CA LEU A 178 -2.49 1.26 0.70
C LEU A 178 -2.68 0.74 -0.73
N MET A 179 -3.92 0.58 -1.18
CA MET A 179 -4.24 0.10 -2.52
C MET A 179 -5.25 1.02 -3.19
N ASP A 180 -4.82 1.67 -4.26
CA ASP A 180 -5.65 2.59 -5.04
C ASP A 180 -6.23 1.84 -6.25
N GLU A 181 -7.47 1.37 -6.17
CA GLU A 181 -8.19 0.63 -7.21
C GLU A 181 -7.36 -0.50 -7.87
N PRO A 182 -6.77 -1.43 -7.10
CA PRO A 182 -5.76 -2.36 -7.61
C PRO A 182 -6.25 -3.34 -8.67
N THR A 183 -7.56 -3.43 -8.90
CA THR A 183 -8.19 -4.38 -9.84
C THR A 183 -8.86 -3.71 -11.04
N SER A 184 -9.00 -2.38 -11.04
CA SER A 184 -9.82 -1.65 -12.03
C SER A 184 -9.35 -1.80 -13.49
N ALA A 185 -8.06 -2.08 -13.71
CA ALA A 185 -7.46 -2.23 -15.05
C ALA A 185 -7.19 -3.70 -15.42
N LEU A 186 -7.76 -4.67 -14.67
CA LEU A 186 -7.45 -6.09 -14.81
C LEU A 186 -8.63 -6.88 -15.40
N ASP A 187 -8.29 -8.02 -16.01
CA ASP A 187 -9.26 -9.02 -16.41
C ASP A 187 -9.90 -9.73 -15.20
N PRO A 188 -11.08 -10.36 -15.36
CA PRO A 188 -11.79 -10.97 -14.23
C PRO A 188 -11.00 -12.05 -13.48
N ILE A 189 -10.17 -12.83 -14.16
CA ILE A 189 -9.36 -13.89 -13.53
C ILE A 189 -8.27 -13.27 -12.67
N SER A 190 -7.60 -12.23 -13.16
CA SER A 190 -6.60 -11.48 -12.40
C SER A 190 -7.22 -10.74 -11.21
N THR A 191 -8.44 -10.22 -11.35
CA THR A 191 -9.21 -9.59 -10.27
C THR A 191 -9.44 -10.57 -9.13
N LEU A 192 -9.99 -11.76 -9.41
CA LEU A 192 -10.24 -12.80 -8.41
C LEU A 192 -8.98 -13.18 -7.64
N LYS A 193 -7.84 -13.33 -8.34
CA LYS A 193 -6.56 -13.63 -7.68
C LYS A 193 -6.11 -12.54 -6.69
N ILE A 194 -6.42 -11.27 -6.96
CA ILE A 194 -6.11 -10.18 -6.04
C ILE A 194 -7.11 -10.15 -4.88
N GLU A 195 -8.38 -10.45 -5.11
CA GLU A 195 -9.40 -10.54 -4.06
C GLU A 195 -9.07 -11.67 -3.07
N ASP A 196 -8.74 -12.86 -3.57
CA ASP A 196 -8.26 -13.98 -2.73
C ASP A 196 -7.02 -13.59 -1.91
N LEU A 197 -6.10 -12.87 -2.54
CA LEU A 197 -4.89 -12.37 -1.90
C LEU A 197 -5.19 -11.39 -0.75
N MET A 198 -6.27 -10.57 -0.85
CA MET A 198 -6.64 -9.65 0.23
C MET A 198 -6.97 -10.39 1.53
N ASP A 199 -7.63 -11.54 1.45
CA ASP A 199 -7.97 -12.35 2.62
C ASP A 199 -6.73 -12.93 3.33
N GLU A 200 -5.66 -13.21 2.58
CA GLU A 200 -4.38 -13.62 3.16
C GLU A 200 -3.62 -12.42 3.76
N LEU A 201 -3.61 -11.29 3.07
CA LEU A 201 -2.88 -10.09 3.50
C LEU A 201 -3.40 -9.51 4.82
N LYS A 202 -4.72 -9.51 5.06
CA LYS A 202 -5.32 -9.00 6.31
C LYS A 202 -4.87 -9.74 7.56
N GLN A 203 -4.35 -10.98 7.42
CA GLN A 203 -3.85 -11.75 8.57
C GLN A 203 -2.54 -11.15 9.14
N LYS A 204 -1.78 -10.44 8.30
CA LYS A 204 -0.46 -9.91 8.66
C LYS A 204 -0.40 -8.39 8.63
N TYR A 205 -1.12 -7.77 7.71
CA TYR A 205 -1.03 -6.34 7.39
C TYR A 205 -2.34 -5.62 7.68
N THR A 206 -2.24 -4.34 7.97
CA THR A 206 -3.37 -3.42 7.89
C THR A 206 -3.54 -2.98 6.44
N VAL A 207 -4.74 -3.10 5.88
CA VAL A 207 -4.98 -2.78 4.47
C VAL A 207 -6.01 -1.65 4.36
N ALA A 208 -5.69 -0.62 3.60
CA ALA A 208 -6.63 0.42 3.20
C ALA A 208 -6.77 0.41 1.68
N ILE A 209 -7.97 0.20 1.17
CA ILE A 209 -8.22 0.00 -0.26
C ILE A 209 -9.29 0.96 -0.77
N VAL A 210 -9.03 1.59 -1.91
CA VAL A 210 -10.04 2.28 -2.70
C VAL A 210 -10.60 1.29 -3.72
N THR A 211 -11.91 1.19 -3.78
CA THR A 211 -12.63 0.33 -4.75
C THR A 211 -13.93 1.00 -5.18
N HIS A 212 -14.53 0.50 -6.23
CA HIS A 212 -15.83 0.95 -6.77
C HIS A 212 -16.98 0.06 -6.36
#